data_097d9fca52ea34ed9e757d8f147f0f67
#
_entry.id   097d9fca52ea34ed9e757d8f147f0f67
#
_cell.length_a   1.000
_cell.length_b   1.000
_cell.length_c   1.000
_cell.angle_alpha   90.00
_cell.angle_beta   90.00
_cell.angle_gamma   90.00
#
_symmetry.space_group_name_H-M   'P 1'
#
loop_
_entity.id
_entity.type
_entity.pdbx_description
1 polymer ?
#
loop_
_entity_poly.entity_id
_entity_poly.type
_entity_poly.pdbx_seq_one_letter_code
_entity_poly.pdbx_strand_id
1 'polypeptide(L)'
;MGETATTSALIQLAEEYYRRADAGQPDVLDLFTEDVELFFPKFGVRRGKAAFGELATGLLGSLKSIVHDKPGLKCIAVGRTVFVEGTTRGETRDGIQWEGGKTPGGRFCSIFEFRDRLISRMYIYLDPDYGSADRGRFLWPDTAARHW
;
A
#
# COMPACT_ATOMS: atom_id res chain seq x y z
N MET A 1 27.39 -1.60 18.00
CA MET A 1 26.28 -2.48 17.60
C MET A 1 24.98 -1.73 17.73
N GLY A 2 24.22 -1.64 16.66
CA GLY A 2 22.90 -1.01 16.70
C GLY A 2 21.93 -1.85 17.52
N GLU A 3 21.10 -1.19 18.32
CA GLU A 3 20.00 -1.85 19.02
C GLU A 3 18.99 -2.42 18.01
N THR A 4 18.66 -3.71 18.15
CA THR A 4 17.63 -4.33 17.30
C THR A 4 16.28 -3.67 17.56
N ALA A 5 15.66 -3.12 16.51
CA ALA A 5 14.35 -2.51 16.63
C ALA A 5 13.31 -3.54 17.11
N THR A 6 12.46 -3.13 18.05
CA THR A 6 11.36 -3.97 18.53
C THR A 6 10.28 -4.12 17.46
N THR A 7 9.48 -5.18 17.52
CA THR A 7 8.34 -5.37 16.61
C THR A 7 7.36 -4.20 16.69
N SER A 8 7.14 -3.64 17.89
CA SER A 8 6.31 -2.46 18.07
C SER A 8 6.87 -1.24 17.33
N ALA A 9 8.19 -1.01 17.41
CA ALA A 9 8.84 0.08 16.70
C ALA A 9 8.75 -0.08 15.18
N LEU A 10 8.85 -1.31 14.66
CA LEU A 10 8.70 -1.58 13.23
C LEU A 10 7.27 -1.34 12.74
N ILE A 11 6.26 -1.69 13.54
CA ILE A 11 4.86 -1.38 13.24
C ILE A 11 4.68 0.14 13.15
N GLN A 12 5.21 0.90 14.11
CA GLN A 12 5.13 2.37 14.09
C GLN A 12 5.79 2.96 12.83
N LEU A 13 6.90 2.39 12.38
CA LEU A 13 7.56 2.82 11.14
C LEU A 13 6.72 2.51 9.89
N ALA A 14 6.05 1.36 9.85
CA ALA A 14 5.12 1.04 8.77
C ALA A 14 3.91 1.99 8.75
N GLU A 15 3.35 2.32 9.92
CA GLU A 15 2.27 3.32 10.03
C GLU A 15 2.72 4.71 9.59
N GLU A 16 3.95 5.10 9.97
CA GLU A 16 4.54 6.38 9.58
C GLU A 16 4.72 6.48 8.06
N TYR A 17 5.02 5.36 7.38
CA TYR A 17 5.06 5.33 5.92
C TYR A 17 3.73 5.80 5.32
N TYR A 18 2.61 5.25 5.76
CA TYR A 18 1.29 5.65 5.24
C TYR A 18 0.97 7.10 5.55
N ARG A 19 1.33 7.58 6.72
CA ARG A 19 1.13 8.99 7.10
C ARG A 19 1.89 9.93 6.16
N ARG A 20 3.17 9.66 5.91
CA ARG A 20 4.00 10.50 5.03
C ARG A 20 3.58 10.38 3.56
N ALA A 21 3.30 9.17 3.10
CA ALA A 21 2.89 8.93 1.72
C ALA A 21 1.58 9.64 1.39
N ASP A 22 0.56 9.50 2.24
CA ASP A 22 -0.74 10.16 2.04
C ASP A 22 -0.65 11.69 2.11
N ALA A 23 0.25 12.21 2.93
CA ALA A 23 0.49 13.65 3.03
C ALA A 23 1.37 14.20 1.89
N GLY A 24 1.87 13.34 1.01
CA GLY A 24 2.75 13.75 -0.09
C GLY A 24 4.08 14.33 0.40
N GLN A 25 4.56 13.90 1.57
CA GLN A 25 5.79 14.42 2.17
C GLN A 25 7.03 13.82 1.50
N PRO A 26 7.97 14.63 1.00
CA PRO A 26 9.20 14.12 0.36
C PRO A 26 10.06 13.26 1.31
N ASP A 27 9.97 13.50 2.62
CA ASP A 27 10.72 12.77 3.64
C ASP A 27 10.23 11.31 3.84
N VAL A 28 9.19 10.88 3.12
CA VAL A 28 8.85 9.45 3.05
C VAL A 28 10.04 8.62 2.59
N LEU A 29 10.89 9.17 1.73
CA LEU A 29 12.10 8.49 1.24
C LEU A 29 13.12 8.21 2.34
N ASP A 30 13.10 8.96 3.43
CA ASP A 30 14.00 8.76 4.57
C ASP A 30 13.68 7.46 5.34
N LEU A 31 12.51 6.87 5.10
CA LEU A 31 12.11 5.60 5.70
C LEU A 31 12.71 4.37 4.99
N PHE A 32 13.30 4.55 3.80
CA PHE A 32 13.80 3.46 2.97
C PHE A 32 15.32 3.35 2.99
N THR A 33 15.82 2.13 2.80
CA THR A 33 17.23 1.93 2.44
C THR A 33 17.50 2.43 1.02
N GLU A 34 18.75 2.78 0.70
CA GLU A 34 19.13 3.22 -0.64
C GLU A 34 18.80 2.18 -1.72
N ASP A 35 18.94 0.89 -1.37
CA ASP A 35 18.71 -0.25 -2.25
C ASP A 35 17.33 -0.89 -2.08
N VAL A 36 16.37 -0.19 -1.54
CA VAL A 36 15.02 -0.71 -1.29
C VAL A 36 14.45 -1.41 -2.53
N GLU A 37 13.80 -2.53 -2.30
CA GLU A 37 13.09 -3.27 -3.34
C GLU A 37 11.59 -3.04 -3.20
N LEU A 38 10.95 -2.55 -4.27
CA LEU A 38 9.52 -2.24 -4.32
C LEU A 38 8.82 -3.16 -5.30
N PHE A 39 7.62 -3.59 -4.95
CA PHE A 39 6.70 -4.26 -5.86
C PHE A 39 5.32 -3.61 -5.82
N PHE A 40 4.74 -3.42 -7.01
CA PHE A 40 3.35 -3.00 -7.16
C PHE A 40 2.74 -3.74 -8.36
N PRO A 41 1.48 -4.24 -8.27
CA PRO A 41 0.83 -4.93 -9.38
C PRO A 41 0.84 -4.09 -10.66
N LYS A 42 1.13 -4.73 -11.77
CA LYS A 42 1.31 -4.15 -13.11
C LYS A 42 2.62 -3.39 -13.32
N PHE A 43 3.20 -2.79 -12.27
CA PHE A 43 4.54 -2.17 -12.36
C PHE A 43 5.66 -3.21 -12.24
N GLY A 44 5.45 -4.26 -11.42
CA GLY A 44 6.48 -5.27 -11.16
C GLY A 44 7.45 -4.86 -10.06
N VAL A 45 8.62 -5.48 -10.04
CA VAL A 45 9.67 -5.26 -9.04
C VAL A 45 10.68 -4.23 -9.54
N ARG A 46 11.03 -3.28 -8.70
CA ARG A 46 12.04 -2.25 -8.98
C ARG A 46 12.89 -1.99 -7.74
N ARG A 47 14.15 -1.61 -7.94
CA ARG A 47 15.09 -1.31 -6.84
C ARG A 47 15.48 0.15 -6.83
N GLY A 48 15.79 0.65 -5.62
CA GLY A 48 16.27 2.00 -5.36
C GLY A 48 15.16 2.97 -4.99
N LYS A 49 15.50 4.02 -4.25
CA LYS A 49 14.54 5.03 -3.79
C LYS A 49 13.80 5.74 -4.93
N ALA A 50 14.44 5.91 -6.08
CA ALA A 50 13.80 6.52 -7.25
C ALA A 50 12.57 5.73 -7.74
N ALA A 51 12.52 4.42 -7.49
CA ALA A 51 11.39 3.59 -7.83
C ALA A 51 10.09 4.03 -7.14
N PHE A 52 10.17 4.56 -5.93
CA PHE A 52 9.01 5.10 -5.22
C PHE A 52 8.40 6.31 -5.97
N GLY A 53 9.24 7.23 -6.42
CA GLY A 53 8.78 8.40 -7.18
C GLY A 53 8.19 8.01 -8.55
N GLU A 54 8.79 7.03 -9.22
CA GLU A 54 8.28 6.50 -10.48
C GLU A 54 6.91 5.85 -10.29
N LEU A 55 6.74 5.06 -9.23
CA LEU A 55 5.47 4.44 -8.86
C LEU A 55 4.40 5.49 -8.55
N ALA A 56 4.73 6.48 -7.73
CA ALA A 56 3.82 7.57 -7.38
C ALA A 56 3.36 8.34 -8.63
N THR A 57 4.29 8.67 -9.51
CA THR A 57 3.99 9.34 -10.80
C THR A 57 3.06 8.49 -11.66
N GLY A 58 3.33 7.19 -11.76
CA GLY A 58 2.50 6.27 -12.54
C GLY A 58 1.08 6.12 -11.97
N LEU A 59 0.94 6.03 -10.65
CA LEU A 59 -0.37 5.96 -10.00
C LEU A 59 -1.17 7.25 -10.20
N LEU A 60 -0.55 8.42 -9.99
CA LEU A 60 -1.19 9.72 -10.17
C LEU A 60 -1.56 9.99 -11.63
N GLY A 61 -0.99 9.24 -12.57
CA GLY A 61 -1.42 9.27 -13.97
C GLY A 61 -2.83 8.72 -14.18
N SER A 62 -3.26 7.78 -13.34
CA SER A 62 -4.58 7.13 -13.42
C SER A 62 -5.53 7.53 -12.28
N LEU A 63 -5.00 8.05 -11.18
CA LEU A 63 -5.76 8.39 -9.98
C LEU A 63 -5.76 9.90 -9.75
N LYS A 64 -6.94 10.44 -9.45
CA LYS A 64 -7.10 11.81 -9.00
C LYS A 64 -6.74 11.96 -7.52
N SER A 65 -7.10 10.97 -6.72
CA SER A 65 -6.80 10.91 -5.29
C SER A 65 -6.76 9.48 -4.80
N ILE A 66 -5.97 9.25 -3.75
CA ILE A 66 -5.95 8.01 -2.98
C ILE A 66 -5.50 8.33 -1.56
N VAL A 67 -6.17 7.76 -0.58
CA VAL A 67 -5.79 7.86 0.83
C VAL A 67 -6.07 6.53 1.53
N HIS A 68 -5.18 6.17 2.47
CA HIS A 68 -5.33 4.97 3.29
C HIS A 68 -6.19 5.26 4.53
N ASP A 69 -7.01 4.30 4.91
CA ASP A 69 -7.71 4.32 6.20
C ASP A 69 -6.73 3.95 7.31
N LYS A 70 -6.00 4.94 7.81
CA LYS A 70 -4.94 4.74 8.80
C LYS A 70 -5.44 4.17 10.14
N PRO A 71 -6.57 4.65 10.70
CA PRO A 71 -7.11 4.06 11.93
C PRO A 71 -7.51 2.58 11.78
N GLY A 72 -7.86 2.15 10.57
CA GLY A 72 -8.29 0.78 10.27
C GLY A 72 -7.17 -0.19 9.90
N LEU A 73 -5.91 0.24 9.89
CA LEU A 73 -4.78 -0.63 9.54
C LEU A 73 -4.63 -1.76 10.58
N LYS A 74 -4.49 -2.98 10.08
CA LYS A 74 -4.13 -4.16 10.88
C LYS A 74 -2.68 -4.52 10.60
N CYS A 75 -1.84 -4.40 11.63
CA CYS A 75 -0.41 -4.64 11.52
C CYS A 75 -0.02 -5.86 12.35
N ILE A 76 0.72 -6.78 11.74
CA ILE A 76 1.29 -7.96 12.39
C ILE A 76 2.79 -7.95 12.09
N ALA A 77 3.61 -8.08 13.11
CA ALA A 77 5.06 -8.13 12.96
C ALA A 77 5.59 -9.50 13.36
N VAL A 78 6.46 -10.06 12.53
CA VAL A 78 7.19 -11.30 12.79
C VAL A 78 8.66 -11.05 12.46
N GLY A 79 9.52 -11.08 13.47
CA GLY A 79 10.93 -10.74 13.28
C GLY A 79 11.08 -9.31 12.75
N ARG A 80 11.67 -9.17 11.59
CA ARG A 80 11.87 -7.87 10.92
C ARG A 80 10.86 -7.61 9.80
N THR A 81 9.77 -8.38 9.76
CA THR A 81 8.73 -8.27 8.74
C THR A 81 7.44 -7.76 9.37
N VAL A 82 6.82 -6.77 8.74
CA VAL A 82 5.52 -6.24 9.14
C VAL A 82 4.54 -6.46 7.99
N PHE A 83 3.43 -7.12 8.30
CA PHE A 83 2.30 -7.30 7.39
C PHE A 83 1.24 -6.27 7.74
N VAL A 84 0.75 -5.56 6.75
CA VAL A 84 -0.28 -4.54 6.93
C VAL A 84 -1.45 -4.83 6.02
N GLU A 85 -2.62 -5.09 6.60
CA GLU A 85 -3.89 -5.19 5.88
C GLU A 85 -4.69 -3.92 6.11
N GLY A 86 -5.28 -3.39 5.03
CA GLY A 86 -6.06 -2.18 5.16
C GLY A 86 -6.93 -1.89 3.95
N THR A 87 -7.52 -0.71 3.97
CA THR A 87 -8.34 -0.19 2.87
C THR A 87 -7.89 1.19 2.45
N THR A 88 -8.21 1.52 1.18
CA THR A 88 -8.04 2.85 0.62
C THR A 88 -9.38 3.38 0.12
N ARG A 89 -9.47 4.67 -0.04
CA ARG A 89 -10.53 5.34 -0.79
C ARG A 89 -9.92 6.37 -1.72
N GLY A 90 -10.64 6.70 -2.77
CA GLY A 90 -10.16 7.69 -3.73
C GLY A 90 -11.06 7.83 -4.94
N GLU A 91 -10.51 8.46 -5.96
CA GLU A 91 -11.19 8.73 -7.23
C GLU A 91 -10.22 8.52 -8.39
N THR A 92 -10.68 7.84 -9.42
CA THR A 92 -9.94 7.71 -10.68
C THR A 92 -10.00 8.99 -11.50
N ARG A 93 -9.12 9.14 -12.48
CA ARG A 93 -9.12 10.32 -13.36
C ARG A 93 -10.40 10.47 -14.18
N ASP A 94 -11.09 9.37 -14.48
CA ASP A 94 -12.36 9.35 -15.18
C ASP A 94 -13.58 9.47 -14.24
N GLY A 95 -13.36 9.76 -12.95
CA GLY A 95 -14.40 10.13 -12.00
C GLY A 95 -15.03 8.97 -11.23
N ILE A 96 -14.50 7.77 -11.29
CA ILE A 96 -15.00 6.63 -10.52
C ILE A 96 -14.46 6.71 -9.10
N GLN A 97 -15.36 6.73 -8.11
CA GLN A 97 -14.99 6.71 -6.70
C GLN A 97 -14.98 5.29 -6.17
N TRP A 98 -14.03 4.99 -5.27
CA TRP A 98 -13.99 3.73 -4.54
C TRP A 98 -13.77 3.97 -3.05
N GLU A 99 -14.20 3.01 -2.25
CA GLU A 99 -13.94 2.92 -0.81
C GLU A 99 -13.86 1.44 -0.43
N GLY A 100 -12.69 0.98 -0.01
CA GLY A 100 -12.49 -0.41 0.37
C GLY A 100 -13.43 -0.82 1.51
N GLY A 101 -14.07 -1.98 1.35
CA GLY A 101 -15.11 -2.44 2.26
C GLY A 101 -16.54 -2.02 1.87
N LYS A 102 -16.69 -1.08 0.92
CA LYS A 102 -17.99 -0.62 0.40
C LYS A 102 -18.10 -0.78 -1.10
N THR A 103 -16.99 -0.75 -1.82
CA THR A 103 -16.91 -0.97 -3.26
C THR A 103 -15.97 -2.14 -3.55
N PRO A 104 -15.98 -2.71 -4.76
CA PRO A 104 -15.11 -3.84 -5.09
C PRO A 104 -13.62 -3.58 -4.90
N GLY A 105 -13.15 -2.38 -5.24
CA GLY A 105 -11.74 -2.01 -5.10
C GLY A 105 -11.40 -1.44 -3.73
N GLY A 106 -10.10 -1.31 -3.46
CA GLY A 106 -9.61 -0.57 -2.30
C GLY A 106 -9.12 -1.39 -1.13
N ARG A 107 -9.13 -2.73 -1.20
CA ARG A 107 -8.47 -3.57 -0.19
C ARG A 107 -7.03 -3.82 -0.58
N PHE A 108 -6.13 -3.83 0.38
CA PHE A 108 -4.72 -4.11 0.14
C PHE A 108 -4.08 -4.86 1.30
N CYS A 109 -2.98 -5.51 0.98
CA CYS A 109 -2.02 -6.01 1.96
C CYS A 109 -0.62 -5.64 1.50
N SER A 110 0.17 -5.07 2.40
CA SER A 110 1.57 -4.75 2.13
C SER A 110 2.48 -5.52 3.07
N ILE A 111 3.64 -5.91 2.55
CA ILE A 111 4.68 -6.58 3.33
C ILE A 111 5.89 -5.67 3.36
N PHE A 112 6.31 -5.30 4.57
CA PHE A 112 7.52 -4.50 4.82
C PHE A 112 8.58 -5.38 5.45
N GLU A 113 9.76 -5.41 4.86
CA GLU A 113 10.95 -5.97 5.51
C GLU A 113 11.88 -4.83 5.89
N PHE A 114 12.44 -4.92 7.10
CA PHE A 114 13.29 -3.88 7.66
C PHE A 114 14.72 -4.37 7.77
N ARG A 115 15.67 -3.48 7.47
CA ARG A 115 17.06 -3.60 7.82
C ARG A 115 17.34 -2.49 8.82
N ASP A 116 17.60 -2.88 10.08
CA ASP A 116 17.59 -1.97 11.21
C ASP A 116 16.23 -1.25 11.31
N ARG A 117 16.18 0.04 11.16
CA ARG A 117 14.96 0.85 11.22
C ARG A 117 14.51 1.38 9.87
N LEU A 118 15.07 0.86 8.78
CA LEU A 118 14.75 1.30 7.42
C LEU A 118 14.06 0.18 6.65
N ILE A 119 13.09 0.56 5.83
CA ILE A 119 12.38 -0.36 4.94
C ILE A 119 13.33 -0.78 3.83
N SER A 120 13.70 -2.04 3.78
CA SER A 120 14.56 -2.61 2.75
C SER A 120 13.77 -3.29 1.62
N ARG A 121 12.50 -3.63 1.90
CA ARG A 121 11.58 -4.22 0.91
C ARG A 121 10.15 -3.83 1.25
N MET A 122 9.40 -3.40 0.24
CA MET A 122 7.98 -3.10 0.38
C MET A 122 7.24 -3.67 -0.82
N TYR A 123 6.49 -4.74 -0.59
CA TYR A 123 5.65 -5.38 -1.59
C TYR A 123 4.20 -5.11 -1.30
N ILE A 124 3.50 -4.55 -2.29
CA ILE A 124 2.11 -4.13 -2.16
C ILE A 124 1.25 -5.05 -3.00
N TYR A 125 0.28 -5.69 -2.37
CA TYR A 125 -0.67 -6.61 -3.01
C TYR A 125 -2.07 -6.03 -2.96
N LEU A 126 -2.63 -5.79 -4.13
CA LEU A 126 -3.97 -5.25 -4.29
C LEU A 126 -4.46 -5.49 -5.72
N ASP A 127 -5.71 -5.20 -5.96
CA ASP A 127 -6.22 -5.08 -7.32
C ASP A 127 -6.00 -3.63 -7.80
N PRO A 128 -5.13 -3.40 -8.81
CA PRO A 128 -4.86 -2.06 -9.33
C PRO A 128 -6.02 -1.47 -10.15
N ASP A 129 -7.02 -2.25 -10.47
CA ASP A 129 -8.28 -1.78 -11.07
C ASP A 129 -9.21 -1.23 -9.98
N TYR A 130 -8.88 -0.06 -9.46
CA TYR A 130 -9.64 0.58 -8.39
C TYR A 130 -11.09 0.85 -8.76
N GLY A 131 -11.36 1.10 -10.04
CA GLY A 131 -12.72 1.33 -10.56
C GLY A 131 -13.50 0.06 -10.82
N SER A 132 -12.85 -1.10 -10.74
CA SER A 132 -13.46 -2.43 -10.94
C SER A 132 -14.20 -2.54 -12.26
N ALA A 133 -13.54 -2.13 -13.34
CA ALA A 133 -14.12 -2.10 -14.69
C ALA A 133 -14.55 -3.50 -15.16
N ASP A 134 -13.87 -4.55 -14.71
CA ASP A 134 -14.14 -5.93 -15.12
C ASP A 134 -14.88 -6.78 -14.09
N ARG A 135 -15.43 -6.17 -13.02
CA ARG A 135 -16.08 -6.90 -11.92
C ARG A 135 -17.17 -7.87 -12.38
N GLY A 136 -17.80 -7.61 -13.51
CA GLY A 136 -18.82 -8.48 -14.09
C GLY A 136 -18.32 -9.85 -14.51
N ARG A 137 -17.01 -10.04 -14.61
CA ARG A 137 -16.37 -11.33 -14.91
C ARG A 137 -16.24 -12.24 -13.69
N PHE A 138 -16.36 -11.68 -12.48
CA PHE A 138 -16.11 -12.36 -11.22
C PHE A 138 -17.37 -12.34 -10.36
N LEU A 139 -18.28 -13.25 -10.64
CA LEU A 139 -19.58 -13.31 -9.98
C LEU A 139 -19.70 -14.55 -9.11
N TRP A 140 -20.12 -14.36 -7.86
CA TRP A 140 -20.62 -15.47 -7.06
C TRP A 140 -21.94 -15.99 -7.64
N PRO A 141 -22.24 -17.29 -7.51
CA PRO A 141 -23.55 -17.82 -7.94
C PRO A 141 -24.73 -17.09 -7.28
N ASP A 142 -24.58 -16.72 -6.00
CA ASP A 142 -25.54 -15.88 -5.29
C ASP A 142 -24.97 -14.48 -5.10
N THR A 143 -25.40 -13.56 -5.94
CA THR A 143 -24.93 -12.16 -5.90
C THR A 143 -25.48 -11.38 -4.70
N ALA A 144 -26.59 -11.85 -4.07
CA ALA A 144 -27.15 -11.21 -2.89
C ALA A 144 -26.26 -11.38 -1.64
N ALA A 145 -25.39 -12.40 -1.62
CA ALA A 145 -24.45 -12.65 -0.53
C ALA A 145 -23.13 -11.86 -0.68
N ARG A 146 -22.98 -11.05 -1.74
CA ARG A 146 -21.72 -10.36 -2.03
C ARG A 146 -21.49 -9.20 -1.07
N HIS A 147 -20.31 -9.20 -0.44
CA HIS A 147 -19.79 -8.14 0.39
C HIS A 147 -18.43 -7.68 -0.15
N TRP A 148 -18.12 -6.43 0.07
CA TRP A 148 -16.86 -5.84 -0.39
C TRP A 148 -15.86 -5.56 0.72
#